data_9a5a5f47a535316cecede80f048973c8
#
_entry.id   9a5a5f47a535316cecede80f048973c8
#
_cell.length_a   1.000
_cell.length_b   1.000
_cell.length_c   1.000
_cell.angle_alpha   90.00
_cell.angle_beta   90.00
_cell.angle_gamma   90.00
#
_symmetry.space_group_name_H-M   'P 1'
#
loop_
_entity.id
_entity.type
_entity.pdbx_description
1 polymer ?
#
loop_
_entity_poly.entity_id
_entity_poly.type
_entity_poly.pdbx_seq_one_letter_code
_entity_poly.pdbx_strand_id
1 'polypeptide(L)'
;MVDWSRLGRHAQYGNGLKRAKYRGWLYPVVVVVGSLLVHLLQDDRRRSLAKTNIVVYVFGSILHVIPWETPRAYVLALAADFCAITGVYTTHVRAYCRSTAPASTLSLWMTTTLILVQFVSLLRKRDLQYDQMNRAVRVLCGFGQNFLLAAVEVLRIPAPLGWGVALSKVLLFLYFFVGGRLDSTFKWTFGTIPGVWEVHDNVHVLALCIHLAQVYAVGLERREESAFC
;
A
#
# COMPACT_ATOMS: atom_id res chain seq x y z
N MET A 1 -15.29 21.46 -11.43
CA MET A 1 -13.89 21.75 -10.98
C MET A 1 -13.69 21.03 -9.67
N VAL A 2 -12.68 20.17 -9.55
CA VAL A 2 -12.41 19.48 -8.28
C VAL A 2 -11.93 20.52 -7.29
N ASP A 3 -12.59 20.57 -6.13
CA ASP A 3 -12.21 21.50 -5.06
C ASP A 3 -11.03 20.88 -4.29
N TRP A 4 -9.85 21.45 -4.45
CA TRP A 4 -8.64 21.01 -3.77
C TRP A 4 -8.77 21.02 -2.23
N SER A 5 -9.59 21.90 -1.67
CA SER A 5 -9.81 21.95 -0.23
C SER A 5 -10.45 20.69 0.32
N ARG A 6 -11.20 19.97 -0.54
CA ARG A 6 -11.87 18.70 -0.20
C ARG A 6 -10.99 17.47 -0.35
N LEU A 7 -9.86 17.57 -1.09
CA LEU A 7 -8.96 16.43 -1.30
C LEU A 7 -8.17 16.05 -0.05
N GLY A 8 -8.38 16.76 1.05
CA GLY A 8 -7.74 16.51 2.32
C GLY A 8 -6.24 16.81 2.34
N ARG A 9 -5.59 16.56 3.46
CA ARG A 9 -4.17 16.84 3.65
C ARG A 9 -3.23 16.02 2.75
N HIS A 10 -3.74 14.95 2.14
CA HIS A 10 -2.96 14.09 1.23
C HIS A 10 -2.77 14.69 -0.16
N ALA A 11 -3.65 15.61 -0.56
CA ALA A 11 -3.59 16.32 -1.83
C ALA A 11 -2.90 17.69 -1.71
N GLN A 12 -1.87 17.77 -0.91
CA GLN A 12 -1.19 19.03 -0.57
C GLN A 12 -0.31 19.57 -1.71
N TYR A 13 -0.73 19.39 -2.93
CA TYR A 13 -0.01 19.81 -4.12
C TYR A 13 -0.86 20.71 -4.98
N GLY A 14 -0.37 21.87 -5.26
CA GLY A 14 -1.08 22.94 -5.96
C GLY A 14 -1.81 23.90 -5.01
N ASN A 15 -2.02 25.11 -5.43
CA ASN A 15 -2.73 26.19 -4.73
C ASN A 15 -2.19 26.56 -3.33
N GLY A 16 -0.88 26.44 -3.10
CA GLY A 16 -0.24 26.93 -1.88
C GLY A 16 -0.43 26.06 -0.63
N LEU A 17 -1.00 24.87 -0.76
CA LEU A 17 -1.07 23.93 0.35
C LEU A 17 0.33 23.38 0.67
N LYS A 18 0.74 23.52 1.93
CA LYS A 18 2.03 23.05 2.42
C LYS A 18 1.96 21.56 2.72
N ARG A 19 2.87 20.78 2.15
CA ARG A 19 3.11 19.37 2.53
C ARG A 19 4.25 19.30 3.53
N ALA A 20 4.34 18.18 4.26
CA ALA A 20 5.53 17.87 5.03
C ALA A 20 6.78 17.87 4.13
N LYS A 21 7.87 18.47 4.61
CA LYS A 21 9.10 18.74 3.83
C LYS A 21 9.67 17.49 3.17
N TYR A 22 9.61 16.35 3.84
CA TYR A 22 10.18 15.08 3.39
C TYR A 22 9.12 14.05 2.95
N ARG A 23 7.87 14.51 2.71
CA ARG A 23 6.80 13.62 2.26
C ARG A 23 7.20 12.85 1.01
N GLY A 24 7.14 11.53 1.11
CA GLY A 24 7.37 10.63 -0.01
C GLY A 24 8.84 10.42 -0.42
N TRP A 25 9.81 11.09 0.19
CA TRP A 25 11.22 10.93 -0.16
C TRP A 25 11.78 9.52 0.08
N LEU A 26 11.17 8.77 0.99
CA LEU A 26 11.53 7.37 1.21
C LEU A 26 11.33 6.53 -0.06
N TYR A 27 10.29 6.80 -0.84
CA TYR A 27 9.96 5.99 -2.01
C TYR A 27 11.05 5.98 -3.08
N PRO A 28 11.55 7.13 -3.61
CA PRO A 28 12.63 7.09 -4.59
C PRO A 28 13.90 6.47 -4.05
N VAL A 29 14.21 6.63 -2.76
CA VAL A 29 15.35 5.96 -2.13
C VAL A 29 15.18 4.45 -2.18
N VAL A 30 14.01 3.93 -1.81
CA VAL A 30 13.70 2.49 -1.88
C VAL A 30 13.74 1.98 -3.32
N VAL A 31 13.25 2.76 -4.29
CA VAL A 31 13.33 2.38 -5.71
C VAL A 31 14.77 2.22 -6.16
N VAL A 32 15.63 3.20 -5.89
CA VAL A 32 17.02 3.16 -6.32
C VAL A 32 17.78 2.06 -5.60
N VAL A 33 17.81 2.08 -4.27
CA VAL A 33 18.56 1.12 -3.46
C VAL A 33 17.98 -0.29 -3.62
N GLY A 34 16.67 -0.44 -3.60
CA GLY A 34 16.00 -1.73 -3.78
C GLY A 34 16.28 -2.35 -5.15
N SER A 35 16.29 -1.54 -6.22
CA SER A 35 16.62 -2.02 -7.56
C SER A 35 18.05 -2.52 -7.68
N LEU A 36 18.98 -1.92 -6.95
CA LEU A 36 20.37 -2.40 -6.89
C LEU A 36 20.47 -3.69 -6.08
N LEU A 37 19.82 -3.73 -4.91
CA LEU A 37 19.94 -4.86 -3.97
C LEU A 37 19.15 -6.09 -4.41
N VAL A 38 18.08 -5.94 -5.21
CA VAL A 38 17.24 -7.07 -5.67
C VAL A 38 18.03 -8.13 -6.44
N HIS A 39 19.09 -7.71 -7.12
CA HIS A 39 19.95 -8.63 -7.87
C HIS A 39 20.84 -9.52 -6.97
N LEU A 40 21.02 -9.13 -5.70
CA LEU A 40 21.76 -9.92 -4.72
C LEU A 40 20.94 -11.07 -4.14
N LEU A 41 19.62 -11.06 -4.33
CA LEU A 41 18.74 -12.12 -3.89
C LEU A 41 18.89 -13.34 -4.82
N GLN A 42 19.35 -14.46 -4.26
CA GLN A 42 19.55 -15.72 -5.01
C GLN A 42 18.24 -16.46 -5.24
N ASP A 43 17.30 -16.38 -4.28
CA ASP A 43 15.99 -17.00 -4.36
C ASP A 43 15.08 -16.24 -5.33
N ASP A 44 14.58 -16.92 -6.37
CA ASP A 44 13.76 -16.29 -7.42
C ASP A 44 12.41 -15.79 -6.90
N ARG A 45 11.83 -16.45 -5.90
CA ARG A 45 10.55 -16.02 -5.29
C ARG A 45 10.75 -14.75 -4.49
N ARG A 46 11.81 -14.68 -3.67
CA ARG A 46 12.20 -13.46 -2.94
C ARG A 46 12.49 -12.32 -3.91
N ARG A 47 13.23 -12.62 -4.99
CA ARG A 47 13.56 -11.65 -6.03
C ARG A 47 12.30 -11.13 -6.73
N SER A 48 11.37 -12.00 -7.08
CA SER A 48 10.10 -11.63 -7.70
C SER A 48 9.26 -10.74 -6.76
N LEU A 49 9.16 -11.12 -5.49
CA LEU A 49 8.42 -10.35 -4.49
C LEU A 49 9.03 -8.97 -4.27
N ALA A 50 10.36 -8.89 -4.14
CA ALA A 50 11.08 -7.63 -3.99
C ALA A 50 10.88 -6.71 -5.20
N LYS A 51 10.94 -7.23 -6.43
CA LYS A 51 10.64 -6.46 -7.65
C LYS A 51 9.23 -5.91 -7.64
N THR A 52 8.25 -6.72 -7.22
CA THR A 52 6.85 -6.29 -7.15
C THR A 52 6.67 -5.18 -6.09
N ASN A 53 7.33 -5.30 -4.94
CA ASN A 53 7.33 -4.23 -3.94
C ASN A 53 7.93 -2.92 -4.49
N ILE A 54 9.02 -2.99 -5.26
CA ILE A 54 9.62 -1.80 -5.89
C ILE A 54 8.60 -1.09 -6.79
N VAL A 55 7.74 -1.81 -7.49
CA VAL A 55 6.69 -1.21 -8.34
C VAL A 55 5.77 -0.30 -7.51
N VAL A 56 5.35 -0.72 -6.31
CA VAL A 56 4.55 0.16 -5.42
C VAL A 56 5.32 1.43 -5.06
N TYR A 57 6.60 1.31 -4.75
CA TYR A 57 7.40 2.49 -4.41
C TYR A 57 7.62 3.41 -5.62
N VAL A 58 7.62 2.90 -6.85
CA VAL A 58 7.60 3.74 -8.06
C VAL A 58 6.31 4.57 -8.13
N PHE A 59 5.14 3.93 -8.00
CA PHE A 59 3.86 4.66 -8.02
C PHE A 59 3.70 5.58 -6.81
N GLY A 60 4.14 5.16 -5.64
CA GLY A 60 4.23 6.01 -4.46
C GLY A 60 5.13 7.23 -4.67
N SER A 61 6.28 7.08 -5.35
CA SER A 61 7.14 8.21 -5.74
C SER A 61 6.39 9.18 -6.65
N ILE A 62 5.72 8.66 -7.67
CA ILE A 62 4.92 9.46 -8.61
C ILE A 62 3.84 10.23 -7.85
N LEU A 63 3.11 9.58 -6.95
CA LEU A 63 2.04 10.22 -6.18
C LEU A 63 2.55 11.28 -5.21
N HIS A 64 3.61 10.96 -4.45
CA HIS A 64 4.00 11.75 -3.27
C HIS A 64 5.13 12.74 -3.51
N VAL A 65 5.96 12.55 -4.54
CA VAL A 65 7.12 13.43 -4.82
C VAL A 65 6.78 14.46 -5.89
N ILE A 66 6.03 14.08 -6.92
CA ILE A 66 5.70 14.99 -8.02
C ILE A 66 4.71 16.07 -7.52
N PRO A 67 5.01 17.35 -7.74
CA PRO A 67 4.06 18.43 -7.47
C PRO A 67 2.97 18.45 -8.57
N TRP A 68 1.78 17.98 -8.24
CA TRP A 68 0.66 17.92 -9.18
C TRP A 68 0.00 19.29 -9.33
N GLU A 69 -0.04 19.82 -10.54
CA GLU A 69 -0.64 21.13 -10.82
C GLU A 69 -2.15 21.04 -11.02
N THR A 70 -2.64 19.89 -11.48
CA THR A 70 -4.07 19.70 -11.74
C THR A 70 -4.67 18.60 -10.89
N PRO A 71 -5.91 18.81 -10.36
CA PRO A 71 -6.64 17.79 -9.60
C PRO A 71 -6.79 16.47 -10.35
N ARG A 72 -6.97 16.54 -11.66
CA ARG A 72 -7.13 15.33 -12.50
C ARG A 72 -5.86 14.49 -12.56
N ALA A 73 -4.70 15.12 -12.72
CA ALA A 73 -3.42 14.40 -12.72
C ALA A 73 -3.16 13.74 -11.38
N TYR A 74 -3.43 14.45 -10.27
CA TYR A 74 -3.32 13.89 -8.93
C TYR A 74 -4.23 12.67 -8.73
N VAL A 75 -5.49 12.76 -9.15
CA VAL A 75 -6.45 11.65 -9.01
C VAL A 75 -6.03 10.44 -9.83
N LEU A 76 -5.44 10.63 -11.02
CA LEU A 76 -4.88 9.54 -11.81
C LEU A 76 -3.69 8.88 -11.11
N ALA A 77 -2.78 9.67 -10.54
CA ALA A 77 -1.65 9.15 -9.79
C ALA A 77 -2.11 8.38 -8.54
N LEU A 78 -3.11 8.89 -7.83
CA LEU A 78 -3.72 8.21 -6.68
C LEU A 78 -4.37 6.87 -7.06
N ALA A 79 -5.08 6.83 -8.20
CA ALA A 79 -5.66 5.60 -8.71
C ALA A 79 -4.59 4.57 -9.05
N ALA A 80 -3.52 4.99 -9.70
CA ALA A 80 -2.40 4.13 -10.06
C ALA A 80 -1.69 3.57 -8.82
N ASP A 81 -1.48 4.39 -7.79
CA ASP A 81 -0.89 3.97 -6.52
C ASP A 81 -1.75 2.91 -5.81
N PHE A 82 -3.06 3.11 -5.70
CA PHE A 82 -3.98 2.11 -5.14
C PHE A 82 -4.00 0.80 -5.95
N CYS A 83 -3.96 0.88 -7.29
CA CYS A 83 -3.87 -0.31 -8.14
C CYS A 83 -2.56 -1.07 -7.92
N ALA A 84 -1.45 -0.35 -7.75
CA ALA A 84 -0.16 -0.95 -7.46
C ALA A 84 -0.15 -1.65 -6.09
N ILE A 85 -0.68 -1.01 -5.04
CA ILE A 85 -0.79 -1.60 -3.69
C ILE A 85 -1.60 -2.89 -3.71
N THR A 86 -2.77 -2.90 -4.35
CA THR A 86 -3.61 -4.11 -4.41
C THR A 86 -3.01 -5.19 -5.28
N GLY A 87 -2.34 -4.83 -6.37
CA GLY A 87 -1.59 -5.75 -7.21
C GLY A 87 -0.45 -6.44 -6.46
N VAL A 88 0.24 -5.73 -5.59
CA VAL A 88 1.27 -6.30 -4.71
C VAL A 88 0.66 -7.29 -3.72
N TYR A 89 -0.46 -6.97 -3.07
CA TYR A 89 -1.12 -7.93 -2.17
C TYR A 89 -1.49 -9.23 -2.91
N THR A 90 -2.02 -9.14 -4.13
CA THR A 90 -2.30 -10.33 -4.96
C THR A 90 -1.03 -11.12 -5.26
N THR A 91 0.06 -10.46 -5.59
CA THR A 91 1.34 -11.13 -5.85
C THR A 91 1.87 -11.82 -4.60
N HIS A 92 1.76 -11.19 -3.44
CA HIS A 92 2.15 -11.78 -2.16
C HIS A 92 1.29 -13.01 -1.81
N VAL A 93 -0.04 -12.93 -1.95
CA VAL A 93 -0.91 -14.10 -1.73
C VAL A 93 -0.50 -15.24 -2.64
N ARG A 94 -0.27 -14.97 -3.93
CA ARG A 94 0.15 -15.99 -4.91
C ARG A 94 1.58 -16.50 -4.70
N ALA A 95 2.42 -15.77 -3.98
CA ALA A 95 3.74 -16.27 -3.59
C ALA A 95 3.65 -17.35 -2.50
N TYR A 96 2.63 -17.29 -1.65
CA TYR A 96 2.39 -18.26 -0.58
C TYR A 96 1.41 -19.38 -0.96
N CYS A 97 0.49 -19.10 -1.89
CA CYS A 97 -0.60 -20.00 -2.26
C CYS A 97 -0.52 -20.40 -3.75
N ARG A 98 -1.07 -21.58 -4.09
CA ARG A 98 -1.24 -21.96 -5.50
C ARG A 98 -2.14 -20.95 -6.23
N SER A 99 -1.92 -20.74 -7.51
CA SER A 99 -2.68 -19.77 -8.32
C SER A 99 -4.19 -20.08 -8.38
N THR A 100 -4.55 -21.34 -8.26
CA THR A 100 -5.95 -21.86 -8.26
C THR A 100 -6.57 -21.90 -6.87
N ALA A 101 -5.80 -21.63 -5.81
CA ALA A 101 -6.30 -21.66 -4.44
C ALA A 101 -7.37 -20.58 -4.19
N PRO A 102 -8.34 -20.83 -3.29
CA PRO A 102 -9.39 -19.86 -2.96
C PRO A 102 -8.86 -18.49 -2.56
N ALA A 103 -7.81 -18.44 -1.75
CA ALA A 103 -7.17 -17.19 -1.35
C ALA A 103 -6.61 -16.40 -2.55
N SER A 104 -5.92 -17.07 -3.48
CA SER A 104 -5.38 -16.46 -4.70
C SER A 104 -6.48 -15.93 -5.61
N THR A 105 -7.55 -16.70 -5.77
CA THR A 105 -8.71 -16.34 -6.59
C THR A 105 -9.43 -15.14 -5.98
N LEU A 106 -9.69 -15.16 -4.68
CA LEU A 106 -10.34 -14.05 -3.96
C LEU A 106 -9.52 -12.76 -4.06
N SER A 107 -8.19 -12.84 -3.85
CA SER A 107 -7.31 -11.68 -3.97
C SER A 107 -7.31 -11.09 -5.39
N LEU A 108 -7.31 -11.95 -6.41
CA LEU A 108 -7.39 -11.52 -7.81
C LEU A 108 -8.73 -10.81 -8.10
N TRP A 109 -9.84 -11.35 -7.62
CA TRP A 109 -11.16 -10.72 -7.76
C TRP A 109 -11.21 -9.35 -7.09
N MET A 110 -10.69 -9.21 -5.89
CA MET A 110 -10.62 -7.93 -5.19
C MET A 110 -9.81 -6.89 -5.97
N THR A 111 -8.64 -7.26 -6.49
CA THR A 111 -7.81 -6.37 -7.31
C THR A 111 -8.52 -5.97 -8.61
N THR A 112 -9.09 -6.93 -9.32
CA THR A 112 -9.82 -6.67 -10.57
C THR A 112 -10.99 -5.74 -10.33
N THR A 113 -11.79 -5.98 -9.27
CA THR A 113 -12.91 -5.13 -8.90
C THR A 113 -12.47 -3.70 -8.61
N LEU A 114 -11.40 -3.52 -7.86
CA LEU A 114 -10.87 -2.18 -7.57
C LEU A 114 -10.44 -1.46 -8.86
N ILE A 115 -9.68 -2.12 -9.71
CA ILE A 115 -9.21 -1.54 -10.98
C ILE A 115 -10.40 -1.14 -11.85
N LEU A 116 -11.39 -2.01 -12.02
CA LEU A 116 -12.57 -1.74 -12.83
C LEU A 116 -13.39 -0.57 -12.29
N VAL A 117 -13.64 -0.52 -10.98
CA VAL A 117 -14.40 0.59 -10.36
C VAL A 117 -13.66 1.90 -10.49
N GLN A 118 -12.35 1.92 -10.30
CA GLN A 118 -11.56 3.13 -10.50
C GLN A 118 -11.57 3.58 -11.96
N PHE A 119 -11.39 2.64 -12.90
CA PHE A 119 -11.44 2.93 -14.33
C PHE A 119 -12.79 3.51 -14.78
N VAL A 120 -13.89 2.88 -14.35
CA VAL A 120 -15.26 3.39 -14.62
C VAL A 120 -15.47 4.78 -14.02
N SER A 121 -15.00 5.01 -12.80
CA SER A 121 -15.11 6.32 -12.15
C SER A 121 -14.31 7.40 -12.89
N LEU A 122 -13.12 7.07 -13.38
CA LEU A 122 -12.30 7.98 -14.21
C LEU A 122 -12.98 8.30 -15.53
N LEU A 123 -13.55 7.31 -16.24
CA LEU A 123 -14.29 7.51 -17.47
C LEU A 123 -15.51 8.42 -17.28
N ARG A 124 -16.21 8.24 -16.16
CA ARG A 124 -17.39 9.07 -15.81
C ARG A 124 -17.00 10.43 -15.23
N LYS A 125 -15.71 10.78 -15.20
CA LYS A 125 -15.18 12.02 -14.62
C LYS A 125 -15.61 12.25 -13.17
N ARG A 126 -15.91 11.17 -12.44
CA ARG A 126 -16.25 11.24 -11.02
C ARG A 126 -15.02 11.51 -10.18
N ASP A 127 -15.25 12.16 -9.06
CA ASP A 127 -14.20 12.36 -8.07
C ASP A 127 -13.94 11.04 -7.33
N LEU A 128 -12.79 10.42 -7.63
CA LEU A 128 -12.41 9.12 -7.05
C LEU A 128 -12.37 9.13 -5.53
N GLN A 129 -12.16 10.27 -4.92
CA GLN A 129 -12.01 10.38 -3.48
C GLN A 129 -13.35 10.51 -2.75
N TYR A 130 -14.33 11.13 -3.39
CA TYR A 130 -15.65 11.41 -2.81
C TYR A 130 -16.77 10.52 -3.36
N ASP A 131 -16.53 9.79 -4.44
CA ASP A 131 -17.48 8.77 -4.90
C ASP A 131 -17.59 7.68 -3.83
N GLN A 132 -18.78 7.57 -3.22
CA GLN A 132 -19.05 6.62 -2.13
C GLN A 132 -18.76 5.17 -2.55
N MET A 133 -19.13 4.80 -3.79
CA MET A 133 -18.86 3.46 -4.32
C MET A 133 -17.36 3.19 -4.42
N ASN A 134 -16.59 4.15 -4.94
CA ASN A 134 -15.15 4.04 -5.06
C ASN A 134 -14.47 3.96 -3.68
N ARG A 135 -14.96 4.75 -2.72
CA ARG A 135 -14.49 4.70 -1.33
C ARG A 135 -14.79 3.35 -0.68
N ALA A 136 -16.00 2.82 -0.84
CA ALA A 136 -16.38 1.51 -0.32
C ALA A 136 -15.52 0.39 -0.91
N VAL A 137 -15.32 0.40 -2.24
CA VAL A 137 -14.48 -0.61 -2.92
C VAL A 137 -13.01 -0.49 -2.51
N ARG A 138 -12.46 0.70 -2.35
CA ARG A 138 -11.10 0.87 -1.83
C ARG A 138 -10.94 0.32 -0.42
N VAL A 139 -11.92 0.56 0.44
CA VAL A 139 -11.93 0.01 1.79
C VAL A 139 -12.04 -1.51 1.74
N LEU A 140 -13.04 -2.05 1.07
CA LEU A 140 -13.27 -3.50 1.01
C LEU A 140 -12.13 -4.25 0.32
N CYS A 141 -11.69 -3.77 -0.84
CA CYS A 141 -10.65 -4.47 -1.60
C CYS A 141 -9.25 -4.18 -1.06
N GLY A 142 -8.93 -2.95 -0.66
CA GLY A 142 -7.62 -2.64 -0.10
C GLY A 142 -7.42 -3.26 1.28
N PHE A 143 -8.36 -3.06 2.19
CA PHE A 143 -8.24 -3.62 3.55
C PHE A 143 -8.56 -5.10 3.61
N GLY A 144 -9.57 -5.55 2.87
CA GLY A 144 -9.90 -6.96 2.77
C GLY A 144 -8.70 -7.77 2.29
N GLN A 145 -7.96 -7.30 1.30
CA GLN A 145 -6.74 -7.96 0.85
C GLN A 145 -5.62 -7.96 1.89
N ASN A 146 -5.47 -6.87 2.66
CA ASN A 146 -4.48 -6.82 3.72
C ASN A 146 -4.77 -7.86 4.81
N PHE A 147 -6.04 -8.02 5.19
CA PHE A 147 -6.46 -9.08 6.13
C PHE A 147 -6.33 -10.48 5.53
N LEU A 148 -6.70 -10.67 4.27
CA LEU A 148 -6.53 -11.93 3.55
C LEU A 148 -5.05 -12.34 3.53
N LEU A 149 -4.16 -11.42 3.19
CA LEU A 149 -2.73 -11.67 3.17
C LEU A 149 -2.21 -11.95 4.59
N ALA A 150 -2.67 -11.24 5.61
CA ALA A 150 -2.30 -11.52 7.01
C ALA A 150 -2.72 -12.94 7.43
N ALA A 151 -3.92 -13.39 7.07
CA ALA A 151 -4.39 -14.75 7.31
C ALA A 151 -3.51 -15.80 6.60
N VAL A 152 -3.19 -15.57 5.33
CA VAL A 152 -2.28 -16.42 4.56
C VAL A 152 -0.91 -16.52 5.21
N GLU A 153 -0.36 -15.41 5.67
CA GLU A 153 0.96 -15.37 6.33
C GLU A 153 0.97 -16.15 7.65
N VAL A 154 -0.08 -16.02 8.46
CA VAL A 154 -0.21 -16.83 9.69
C VAL A 154 -0.24 -18.32 9.38
N LEU A 155 -0.92 -18.72 8.30
CA LEU A 155 -1.03 -20.12 7.89
C LEU A 155 0.25 -20.68 7.26
N ARG A 156 0.97 -19.85 6.50
CA ARG A 156 2.08 -20.31 5.65
C ARG A 156 3.47 -20.02 6.23
N ILE A 157 3.62 -19.01 7.06
CA ILE A 157 4.90 -18.66 7.67
C ILE A 157 4.99 -19.31 9.06
N PRO A 158 6.15 -19.88 9.45
CA PRO A 158 6.31 -20.43 10.80
C PRO A 158 6.07 -19.37 11.89
N ALA A 159 5.40 -19.80 12.98
CA ALA A 159 5.31 -18.98 14.18
C ALA A 159 6.71 -18.89 14.87
N PRO A 160 7.08 -17.75 15.49
CA PRO A 160 6.26 -16.55 15.71
C PRO A 160 6.27 -15.53 14.57
N LEU A 161 7.09 -15.74 13.51
CA LEU A 161 7.29 -14.77 12.44
C LEU A 161 6.00 -14.44 11.68
N GLY A 162 5.19 -15.45 11.32
CA GLY A 162 3.92 -15.26 10.62
C GLY A 162 2.95 -14.39 11.43
N TRP A 163 2.82 -14.64 12.73
CA TRP A 163 2.04 -13.79 13.63
C TRP A 163 2.61 -12.38 13.75
N GLY A 164 3.94 -12.26 13.84
CA GLY A 164 4.62 -10.95 13.89
C GLY A 164 4.33 -10.08 12.66
N VAL A 165 4.43 -10.65 11.46
CA VAL A 165 4.13 -9.95 10.19
C VAL A 165 2.65 -9.57 10.12
N ALA A 166 1.74 -10.49 10.43
CA ALA A 166 0.30 -10.24 10.41
C ALA A 166 -0.10 -9.14 11.43
N LEU A 167 0.39 -9.23 12.66
CA LEU A 167 0.14 -8.22 13.70
C LEU A 167 0.70 -6.85 13.30
N SER A 168 1.89 -6.79 12.72
CA SER A 168 2.48 -5.54 12.25
C SER A 168 1.60 -4.83 11.21
N LYS A 169 0.91 -5.57 10.35
CA LYS A 169 -0.06 -4.99 9.39
C LYS A 169 -1.29 -4.44 10.09
N VAL A 170 -1.82 -5.15 11.07
CA VAL A 170 -2.97 -4.65 11.86
C VAL A 170 -2.57 -3.37 12.60
N LEU A 171 -1.41 -3.35 13.23
CA LEU A 171 -0.89 -2.18 13.94
C LEU A 171 -0.61 -1.01 13.00
N LEU A 172 -0.04 -1.25 11.82
CA LEU A 172 0.14 -0.23 10.79
C LEU A 172 -1.18 0.41 10.42
N PHE A 173 -2.20 -0.41 10.24
CA PHE A 173 -3.54 0.02 9.89
C PHE A 173 -4.19 0.87 10.99
N LEU A 174 -4.13 0.39 12.23
CA LEU A 174 -4.62 1.13 13.38
C LEU A 174 -3.87 2.47 13.52
N TYR A 175 -2.55 2.45 13.38
CA TYR A 175 -1.74 3.66 13.41
C TYR A 175 -2.14 4.66 12.32
N PHE A 176 -2.39 4.19 11.11
CA PHE A 176 -2.83 5.06 10.00
C PHE A 176 -4.16 5.75 10.31
N PHE A 177 -5.16 4.99 10.81
CA PHE A 177 -6.49 5.55 11.10
C PHE A 177 -6.51 6.41 12.36
N VAL A 178 -5.99 5.88 13.45
CA VAL A 178 -6.00 6.58 14.75
C VAL A 178 -5.01 7.75 14.72
N GLY A 179 -3.80 7.51 14.23
CA GLY A 179 -2.76 8.54 14.12
C GLY A 179 -3.20 9.68 13.21
N GLY A 180 -3.79 9.38 12.05
CA GLY A 180 -4.34 10.39 11.15
C GLY A 180 -5.44 11.24 11.79
N ARG A 181 -6.30 10.65 12.62
CA ARG A 181 -7.32 11.39 13.39
C ARG A 181 -6.70 12.23 14.50
N LEU A 182 -5.79 11.68 15.28
CA LEU A 182 -5.11 12.39 16.35
C LEU A 182 -4.32 13.58 15.80
N ASP A 183 -3.56 13.40 14.72
CA ASP A 183 -2.84 14.47 14.05
C ASP A 183 -3.78 15.55 13.55
N SER A 184 -4.95 15.20 13.02
CA SER A 184 -5.96 16.17 12.57
C SER A 184 -6.57 16.97 13.71
N THR A 185 -6.75 16.35 14.88
CA THR A 185 -7.45 16.94 16.03
C THR A 185 -6.50 17.71 16.95
N PHE A 186 -5.34 17.12 17.25
CA PHE A 186 -4.41 17.64 18.25
C PHE A 186 -3.12 18.19 17.66
N LYS A 187 -2.92 18.12 16.33
CA LYS A 187 -1.72 18.53 15.60
C LYS A 187 -0.42 17.92 16.16
N TRP A 188 -0.54 16.85 16.90
CA TRP A 188 0.59 16.14 17.49
C TRP A 188 0.33 14.64 17.47
N THR A 189 1.32 13.89 17.04
CA THR A 189 1.31 12.43 17.08
C THR A 189 2.72 11.95 17.40
N PHE A 190 2.81 10.88 18.16
CA PHE A 190 4.10 10.29 18.52
C PHE A 190 4.97 10.01 17.28
N GLY A 191 6.22 10.48 17.33
CA GLY A 191 7.18 10.31 16.23
C GLY A 191 6.99 11.23 15.04
N THR A 192 6.25 12.34 15.20
CA THR A 192 6.04 13.33 14.12
C THR A 192 6.68 14.66 14.44
N ILE A 193 7.03 15.41 13.38
CA ILE A 193 7.51 16.80 13.45
C ILE A 193 6.62 17.60 12.51
N PRO A 194 5.75 18.49 13.03
CA PRO A 194 4.78 19.22 12.22
C PRO A 194 5.41 19.93 11.01
N GLY A 195 4.85 19.70 9.82
CA GLY A 195 5.33 20.30 8.57
C GLY A 195 6.63 19.71 8.02
N VAL A 196 7.30 18.81 8.76
CA VAL A 196 8.55 18.16 8.35
C VAL A 196 8.36 16.67 8.15
N TRP A 197 7.78 16.01 9.16
CA TRP A 197 7.57 14.56 9.19
C TRP A 197 6.23 14.26 9.86
N GLU A 198 5.32 13.63 9.16
CA GLU A 198 3.94 13.40 9.62
C GLU A 198 3.63 11.90 9.79
N VAL A 199 2.46 11.60 10.36
CA VAL A 199 1.96 10.21 10.52
C VAL A 199 2.05 9.42 9.23
N HIS A 200 1.72 10.04 8.11
CA HIS A 200 1.78 9.40 6.80
C HIS A 200 3.19 8.93 6.42
N ASP A 201 4.21 9.69 6.79
CA ASP A 201 5.61 9.31 6.53
C ASP A 201 6.04 8.11 7.39
N ASN A 202 5.58 8.06 8.65
CA ASN A 202 5.78 6.87 9.52
C ASN A 202 5.10 5.62 8.94
N VAL A 203 3.90 5.76 8.36
CA VAL A 203 3.20 4.65 7.69
C VAL A 203 4.04 4.07 6.55
N HIS A 204 4.72 4.92 5.77
CA HIS A 204 5.61 4.45 4.70
C HIS A 204 6.82 3.69 5.23
N VAL A 205 7.44 4.15 6.31
CA VAL A 205 8.56 3.44 6.96
C VAL A 205 8.12 2.08 7.49
N LEU A 206 6.99 2.03 8.20
CA LEU A 206 6.45 0.79 8.73
C LEU A 206 6.04 -0.19 7.61
N ALA A 207 5.45 0.32 6.53
CA ALA A 207 5.13 -0.50 5.36
C ALA A 207 6.40 -1.10 4.72
N LEU A 208 7.49 -0.32 4.61
CA LEU A 208 8.77 -0.82 4.13
C LEU A 208 9.31 -1.95 5.03
N CYS A 209 9.28 -1.78 6.34
CA CYS A 209 9.72 -2.82 7.28
C CYS A 209 8.90 -4.11 7.11
N ILE A 210 7.58 -3.99 6.93
CA ILE A 210 6.70 -5.13 6.67
C ILE A 210 7.06 -5.81 5.35
N HIS A 211 7.27 -5.05 4.27
CA HIS A 211 7.65 -5.60 2.97
C HIS A 211 9.00 -6.33 3.02
N LEU A 212 9.98 -5.81 3.76
CA LEU A 212 11.27 -6.48 3.96
C LEU A 212 11.09 -7.79 4.74
N ALA A 213 10.28 -7.78 5.81
CA ALA A 213 9.96 -8.99 6.57
C ALA A 213 9.25 -10.04 5.72
N GLN A 214 8.35 -9.64 4.82
CA GLN A 214 7.67 -10.53 3.88
C GLN A 214 8.62 -11.17 2.87
N VAL A 215 9.53 -10.39 2.27
CA VAL A 215 10.56 -10.91 1.36
C VAL A 215 11.46 -11.93 2.06
N TYR A 216 11.80 -11.67 3.32
CA TYR A 216 12.55 -12.63 4.12
C TYR A 216 11.74 -13.89 4.41
N ALA A 217 10.48 -13.72 4.81
CA ALA A 217 9.60 -14.80 5.27
C ALA A 217 9.21 -15.78 4.16
N VAL A 218 9.10 -15.33 2.91
CA VAL A 218 8.72 -16.19 1.78
C VAL A 218 9.68 -17.37 1.57
N GLY A 219 10.94 -17.25 2.01
CA GLY A 219 11.88 -18.36 1.96
C GLY A 219 11.79 -19.34 3.15
N LEU A 220 10.94 -19.03 4.13
CA LEU A 220 10.76 -19.82 5.37
C LEU A 220 9.37 -20.46 5.46
N GLU A 221 8.62 -20.50 4.37
CA GLU A 221 7.25 -20.98 4.35
C GLU A 221 7.12 -22.46 4.75
N ARG A 222 5.99 -22.79 5.38
CA ARG A 222 5.62 -24.19 5.64
C ARG A 222 5.22 -24.86 4.33
N ARG A 223 5.69 -26.10 4.13
CA ARG A 223 5.34 -26.92 2.96
C ARG A 223 3.97 -27.59 3.07
N GLU A 224 3.30 -27.50 4.20
CA GLU A 224 2.00 -28.12 4.41
C GLU A 224 0.94 -27.55 3.46
N GLU A 225 0.18 -28.42 2.83
CA GLU A 225 -0.92 -28.05 1.96
C GLU A 225 -2.14 -27.64 2.80
N SER A 226 -2.55 -26.39 2.69
CA SER A 226 -3.81 -25.91 3.23
C SER A 226 -4.84 -25.87 2.11
N ALA A 227 -6.06 -26.34 2.34
CA ALA A 227 -7.17 -26.25 1.39
C ALA A 227 -7.51 -24.79 1.01
N PHE A 228 -7.15 -23.83 1.86
CA PHE A 228 -7.32 -22.38 1.62
C PHE A 228 -6.21 -21.81 0.73
N CYS A 229 -5.05 -22.39 0.77
CA CYS A 229 -3.86 -22.06 0.02
C CYS A 229 -3.45 -23.20 -0.92
#